data_fc77b6690c2583de3e34f7247c394af1
#
_entry.id   fc77b6690c2583de3e34f7247c394af1
#
_cell.length_a   1.000
_cell.length_b   1.000
_cell.length_c   1.000
_cell.angle_alpha   90.00
_cell.angle_beta   90.00
_cell.angle_gamma   90.00
#
_symmetry.space_group_name_H-M   'P 1'
#
loop_
_entity.id
_entity.type
_entity.pdbx_description
1 polymer ?
#
loop_
_entity_poly.entity_id
_entity_poly.type
_entity_poly.pdbx_seq_one_letter_code
_entity_poly.pdbx_strand_id
1 'polypeptide(L)'
;MKRILRFLIAASLIFCVGFVSAQEIKCDIRVNSNQVSGTDKTVFQNMQTALYEFINNTKWTNINFKTQEKIECSIAITIKERTDSESFIADLNMAIRRPCYKASYTTPILSYVDQKFYFSYMDGQPLDFSINTHMSDLTSTIAFYVYTFLGLDFDTFSRNGGAPFFEAAQQVVNNAQSSSQPGWKSMDGNRNRYWLAENLTSNSYAPLHQFLYEYHRLGLDVMSEHPDEGRAAILKSLDYLQSVYATYPTCFVLQLLIEAKRDEIINVFSQGTQQEKTKATNIMKQIDPSKSNQYDAIMQGGTSGGGMKRG
;
A
#
# COMPACT_ATOMS: atom_id res chain seq x y z
N MET A 1 30.93 50.10 -11.01
CA MET A 1 31.34 48.68 -10.85
C MET A 1 30.82 48.01 -9.58
N LYS A 2 31.06 48.51 -8.37
CA LYS A 2 30.57 47.85 -7.11
C LYS A 2 29.07 47.67 -6.97
N ARG A 3 28.23 48.54 -7.54
CA ARG A 3 26.75 48.43 -7.52
C ARG A 3 26.24 47.36 -8.48
N ILE A 4 26.84 47.22 -9.66
CA ILE A 4 26.49 46.19 -10.67
C ILE A 4 26.88 44.81 -10.16
N LEU A 5 28.03 44.68 -9.50
CA LEU A 5 28.47 43.42 -8.89
C LEU A 5 27.54 42.97 -7.75
N ARG A 6 27.03 43.90 -6.95
CA ARG A 6 26.03 43.60 -5.89
C ARG A 6 24.69 43.15 -6.48
N PHE A 7 24.26 43.71 -7.59
CA PHE A 7 23.02 43.29 -8.30
C PHE A 7 23.18 41.89 -8.93
N LEU A 8 24.35 41.58 -9.49
CA LEU A 8 24.65 40.24 -10.06
C LEU A 8 24.75 39.19 -8.98
N ILE A 9 25.27 39.47 -7.78
CA ILE A 9 25.32 38.56 -6.65
C ILE A 9 23.88 38.36 -6.06
N ALA A 10 23.07 39.40 -5.96
CA ALA A 10 21.68 39.28 -5.52
C ALA A 10 20.80 38.50 -6.52
N ALA A 11 21.01 38.68 -7.83
CA ALA A 11 20.31 37.93 -8.87
C ALA A 11 20.74 36.45 -8.90
N SER A 12 22.02 36.14 -8.60
CA SER A 12 22.50 34.76 -8.49
C SER A 12 21.94 34.00 -7.28
N LEU A 13 21.67 34.69 -6.18
CA LEU A 13 21.05 34.11 -4.97
C LEU A 13 19.56 33.78 -5.14
N ILE A 14 18.86 34.44 -6.07
CA ILE A 14 17.43 34.20 -6.34
C ILE A 14 17.24 32.96 -7.25
N PHE A 15 18.28 32.53 -7.99
CA PHE A 15 18.21 31.37 -8.88
C PHE A 15 18.48 30.02 -8.19
N CYS A 16 18.83 30.01 -6.90
CA CYS A 16 18.98 28.81 -6.08
C CYS A 16 17.70 28.43 -5.31
N VAL A 17 16.51 28.78 -5.81
CA VAL A 17 15.29 28.08 -5.40
C VAL A 17 15.32 26.73 -6.08
N GLY A 18 16.07 25.81 -5.49
CA GLY A 18 16.01 24.42 -5.86
C GLY A 18 14.55 23.98 -5.84
N PHE A 19 14.05 23.46 -6.95
CA PHE A 19 12.79 22.74 -6.97
C PHE A 19 12.94 21.62 -5.96
N VAL A 20 12.40 21.83 -4.76
CA VAL A 20 12.16 20.74 -3.83
C VAL A 20 11.13 19.87 -4.55
N SER A 21 11.62 18.86 -5.25
CA SER A 21 10.75 17.82 -5.81
C SER A 21 10.03 17.23 -4.61
N ALA A 22 8.77 17.59 -4.47
CA ALA A 22 7.93 17.00 -3.44
C ALA A 22 7.72 15.55 -3.83
N GLN A 23 8.47 14.65 -3.20
CA GLN A 23 8.33 13.21 -3.36
C GLN A 23 7.00 12.82 -2.72
N GLU A 24 6.18 12.07 -3.45
CA GLU A 24 4.85 11.64 -3.00
C GLU A 24 4.93 10.52 -1.97
N ILE A 25 5.98 9.69 -2.08
CA ILE A 25 6.19 8.47 -1.30
C ILE A 25 7.35 8.65 -0.34
N LYS A 26 7.19 8.11 0.86
CA LYS A 26 8.24 7.90 1.86
C LYS A 26 8.30 6.41 2.16
N CYS A 27 9.08 5.69 1.39
CA CYS A 27 9.21 4.24 1.49
C CYS A 27 10.47 3.83 2.26
N ASP A 28 10.31 2.99 3.30
CA ASP A 28 11.41 2.25 3.93
C ASP A 28 11.64 0.96 3.13
N ILE A 29 12.86 0.77 2.63
CA ILE A 29 13.20 -0.38 1.80
C ILE A 29 14.30 -1.18 2.45
N ARG A 30 14.10 -2.50 2.50
CA ARG A 30 15.08 -3.46 3.03
C ARG A 30 15.25 -4.62 2.07
N VAL A 31 16.50 -5.00 1.82
CA VAL A 31 16.85 -6.22 1.07
C VAL A 31 17.55 -7.18 2.01
N ASN A 32 16.91 -8.33 2.26
CA ASN A 32 17.44 -9.37 3.11
C ASN A 32 17.92 -10.55 2.25
N SER A 33 19.21 -10.85 2.33
CA SER A 33 19.87 -11.92 1.58
C SER A 33 20.42 -13.04 2.48
N ASN A 34 19.94 -13.15 3.72
CA ASN A 34 20.51 -14.13 4.71
C ASN A 34 20.31 -15.59 4.29
N GLN A 35 19.39 -15.87 3.37
CA GLN A 35 19.12 -17.22 2.88
C GLN A 35 20.04 -17.64 1.71
N VAL A 36 20.78 -16.70 1.12
CA VAL A 36 21.68 -16.96 -0.01
C VAL A 36 23.14 -16.94 0.47
N SER A 37 23.81 -18.08 0.31
CA SER A 37 25.22 -18.25 0.66
C SER A 37 26.13 -17.95 -0.53
N GLY A 38 27.37 -17.50 -0.25
CA GLY A 38 28.42 -17.36 -1.30
C GLY A 38 28.28 -16.15 -2.22
N THR A 39 27.36 -15.22 -1.94
CA THR A 39 27.19 -13.99 -2.72
C THR A 39 27.81 -12.81 -1.96
N ASP A 40 28.46 -11.92 -2.69
CA ASP A 40 28.91 -10.64 -2.13
C ASP A 40 27.70 -9.84 -1.65
N LYS A 41 27.65 -9.55 -0.35
CA LYS A 41 26.57 -8.80 0.27
C LYS A 41 26.46 -7.37 -0.24
N THR A 42 27.52 -6.85 -0.84
CA THR A 42 27.61 -5.50 -1.42
C THR A 42 26.57 -5.33 -2.52
N VAL A 43 26.34 -6.36 -3.35
CA VAL A 43 25.32 -6.33 -4.42
C VAL A 43 23.93 -6.04 -3.87
N PHE A 44 23.57 -6.65 -2.73
CA PHE A 44 22.25 -6.46 -2.12
C PHE A 44 22.13 -5.10 -1.40
N GLN A 45 23.24 -4.57 -0.86
CA GLN A 45 23.28 -3.22 -0.31
C GLN A 45 23.11 -2.17 -1.41
N ASN A 46 23.80 -2.35 -2.54
CA ASN A 46 23.68 -1.47 -3.71
C ASN A 46 22.26 -1.56 -4.31
N MET A 47 21.69 -2.77 -4.42
CA MET A 47 20.29 -2.97 -4.84
C MET A 47 19.31 -2.20 -3.91
N GLN A 48 19.49 -2.30 -2.60
CA GLN A 48 18.65 -1.58 -1.62
C GLN A 48 18.74 -0.07 -1.84
N THR A 49 19.94 0.46 -2.01
CA THR A 49 20.18 1.90 -2.25
C THR A 49 19.53 2.33 -3.57
N ALA A 50 19.75 1.58 -4.66
CA ALA A 50 19.16 1.87 -5.95
C ALA A 50 17.62 1.84 -5.92
N LEU A 51 17.03 0.86 -5.25
CA LEU A 51 15.57 0.78 -5.06
C LEU A 51 15.05 1.92 -4.19
N TYR A 52 15.77 2.30 -3.13
CA TYR A 52 15.40 3.46 -2.32
C TYR A 52 15.36 4.74 -3.17
N GLU A 53 16.38 4.98 -3.96
CA GLU A 53 16.44 6.13 -4.86
C GLU A 53 15.34 6.06 -5.92
N PHE A 54 15.15 4.90 -6.53
CA PHE A 54 14.12 4.68 -7.55
C PHE A 54 12.72 5.01 -7.02
N ILE A 55 12.35 4.54 -5.83
CA ILE A 55 11.00 4.75 -5.29
C ILE A 55 10.83 6.17 -4.75
N ASN A 56 11.79 6.65 -3.95
CA ASN A 56 11.64 7.91 -3.23
C ASN A 56 12.02 9.13 -4.06
N ASN A 57 12.81 9.00 -5.13
CA ASN A 57 13.24 10.14 -5.97
C ASN A 57 12.48 10.23 -7.29
N THR A 58 11.77 9.17 -7.72
CA THR A 58 10.92 9.22 -8.91
C THR A 58 9.67 10.06 -8.64
N LYS A 59 9.32 10.92 -9.61
CA LYS A 59 8.06 11.64 -9.60
C LYS A 59 6.96 10.76 -10.18
N TRP A 60 6.11 10.22 -9.31
CA TRP A 60 5.05 9.28 -9.68
C TRP A 60 3.74 9.97 -10.11
N THR A 61 3.55 11.22 -9.69
CA THR A 61 2.34 12.00 -9.97
C THR A 61 2.69 13.44 -10.40
N ASN A 62 1.69 14.18 -10.88
CA ASN A 62 1.81 15.62 -11.10
C ASN A 62 1.28 16.44 -9.92
N ILE A 63 0.99 15.79 -8.78
CA ILE A 63 0.46 16.41 -7.57
C ILE A 63 1.62 16.83 -6.67
N ASN A 64 1.51 17.98 -6.04
CA ASN A 64 2.51 18.45 -5.08
C ASN A 64 2.08 18.06 -3.66
N PHE A 65 2.86 17.19 -3.03
CA PHE A 65 2.67 16.75 -1.65
C PHE A 65 3.48 17.61 -0.69
N LYS A 66 2.89 17.99 0.43
CA LYS A 66 3.67 18.51 1.56
C LYS A 66 4.37 17.35 2.27
N THR A 67 5.40 17.66 3.05
CA THR A 67 6.19 16.62 3.74
C THR A 67 5.34 15.70 4.63
N GLN A 68 4.31 16.26 5.28
CA GLN A 68 3.38 15.50 6.13
C GLN A 68 2.26 14.77 5.36
N GLU A 69 2.15 15.00 4.07
CA GLU A 69 1.15 14.37 3.20
C GLU A 69 1.73 13.16 2.46
N LYS A 70 3.05 12.91 2.60
CA LYS A 70 3.72 11.78 1.95
C LYS A 70 3.15 10.47 2.44
N ILE A 71 2.96 9.56 1.49
CA ILE A 71 2.43 8.24 1.73
C ILE A 71 3.53 7.38 2.36
N GLU A 72 3.33 6.94 3.60
CA GLU A 72 4.27 6.08 4.31
C GLU A 72 4.04 4.62 3.94
N CYS A 73 5.07 3.98 3.38
CA CYS A 73 5.06 2.57 3.08
C CYS A 73 6.38 1.89 3.44
N SER A 74 6.34 0.57 3.51
CA SER A 74 7.53 -0.26 3.68
C SER A 74 7.54 -1.39 2.67
N ILE A 75 8.72 -1.69 2.14
CA ILE A 75 8.97 -2.78 1.21
C ILE A 75 10.19 -3.56 1.72
N ALA A 76 10.00 -4.87 1.98
CA ALA A 76 11.08 -5.76 2.36
C ALA A 76 11.18 -6.90 1.33
N ILE A 77 12.32 -6.97 0.65
CA ILE A 77 12.64 -8.01 -0.34
C ILE A 77 13.48 -9.06 0.38
N THR A 78 12.95 -10.27 0.53
CA THR A 78 13.68 -11.41 1.08
C THR A 78 14.13 -12.31 -0.06
N ILE A 79 15.40 -12.26 -0.40
CA ILE A 79 16.00 -13.10 -1.42
C ILE A 79 16.03 -14.54 -0.93
N LYS A 80 15.33 -15.42 -1.62
CA LYS A 80 15.26 -16.86 -1.32
C LYS A 80 16.33 -17.66 -2.05
N GLU A 81 16.50 -17.31 -3.32
CA GLU A 81 17.38 -18.05 -4.22
C GLU A 81 18.05 -17.10 -5.20
N ARG A 82 19.27 -17.42 -5.56
CA ARG A 82 19.99 -16.85 -6.69
C ARG A 82 20.15 -17.95 -7.73
N THR A 83 19.44 -17.82 -8.83
CA THR A 83 19.38 -18.89 -9.86
C THR A 83 20.56 -18.82 -10.81
N ASP A 84 21.12 -17.60 -11.02
CA ASP A 84 22.36 -17.37 -11.74
C ASP A 84 23.06 -16.10 -11.24
N SER A 85 24.03 -15.56 -12.00
CA SER A 85 24.81 -14.38 -11.58
C SER A 85 23.97 -13.15 -11.32
N GLU A 86 22.80 -13.01 -11.96
CA GLU A 86 21.99 -11.80 -11.97
C GLU A 86 20.49 -12.05 -11.70
N SER A 87 20.05 -13.31 -11.60
CA SER A 87 18.65 -13.67 -11.46
C SER A 87 18.32 -14.17 -10.05
N PHE A 88 17.20 -13.69 -9.52
CA PHE A 88 16.81 -13.88 -8.14
C PHE A 88 15.34 -14.28 -8.02
N ILE A 89 15.07 -15.09 -7.01
CA ILE A 89 13.72 -15.41 -6.52
C ILE A 89 13.58 -14.83 -5.12
N ALA A 90 12.51 -14.10 -4.88
CA ALA A 90 12.29 -13.41 -3.62
C ALA A 90 10.82 -13.44 -3.16
N ASP A 91 10.62 -13.17 -1.87
CA ASP A 91 9.35 -12.67 -1.35
C ASP A 91 9.43 -11.15 -1.24
N LEU A 92 8.39 -10.48 -1.72
CA LEU A 92 8.22 -9.04 -1.63
C LEU A 92 7.13 -8.75 -0.58
N ASN A 93 7.55 -8.34 0.61
CA ASN A 93 6.66 -7.97 1.70
C ASN A 93 6.39 -6.48 1.65
N MET A 94 5.13 -6.09 1.70
CA MET A 94 4.72 -4.71 1.54
C MET A 94 3.67 -4.32 2.56
N ALA A 95 3.78 -3.09 3.05
CA ALA A 95 2.74 -2.49 3.89
C ALA A 95 2.61 -1.00 3.59
N ILE A 96 1.37 -0.52 3.59
CA ILE A 96 1.04 0.89 3.49
C ILE A 96 0.14 1.27 4.65
N ARG A 97 0.39 2.44 5.23
CA ARG A 97 -0.34 3.01 6.34
C ARG A 97 -0.64 4.48 6.09
N ARG A 98 -1.70 4.98 6.70
CA ARG A 98 -2.00 6.41 6.70
C ARG A 98 -2.30 6.92 8.12
N PRO A 99 -1.95 8.16 8.45
CA PRO A 99 -2.36 8.77 9.71
C PRO A 99 -3.89 9.04 9.71
N CYS A 100 -4.53 8.85 10.87
CA CYS A 100 -5.90 9.27 11.08
C CYS A 100 -5.93 10.75 11.52
N TYR A 101 -6.93 11.50 11.05
CA TYR A 101 -7.05 12.92 11.34
C TYR A 101 -7.17 13.19 12.84
N LYS A 102 -6.37 14.15 13.35
CA LYS A 102 -6.28 14.53 14.77
C LYS A 102 -6.04 13.37 15.76
N ALA A 103 -5.44 12.28 15.31
CA ALA A 103 -5.09 11.14 16.15
C ALA A 103 -3.61 10.83 16.01
N SER A 104 -3.02 10.21 17.04
CA SER A 104 -1.67 9.63 16.98
C SER A 104 -1.66 8.24 16.32
N TYR A 105 -2.81 7.74 15.91
CA TYR A 105 -2.99 6.43 15.32
C TYR A 105 -2.76 6.47 13.80
N THR A 106 -2.02 5.47 13.31
CA THR A 106 -1.88 5.21 11.87
C THR A 106 -2.59 3.90 11.52
N THR A 107 -3.53 4.00 10.56
CA THR A 107 -4.34 2.86 10.13
C THR A 107 -3.64 2.08 9.01
N PRO A 108 -3.57 0.74 9.07
CA PRO A 108 -3.07 -0.06 7.97
C PRO A 108 -4.10 -0.05 6.82
N ILE A 109 -3.64 0.21 5.59
CA ILE A 109 -4.50 0.12 4.39
C ILE A 109 -4.30 -1.23 3.71
N LEU A 110 -3.04 -1.67 3.57
CA LEU A 110 -2.66 -2.92 2.94
C LEU A 110 -1.46 -3.51 3.66
N SER A 111 -1.48 -4.85 3.81
CA SER A 111 -0.30 -5.66 4.13
C SER A 111 -0.35 -6.91 3.26
N TYR A 112 0.68 -7.12 2.45
CA TYR A 112 0.69 -8.22 1.49
C TYR A 112 2.11 -8.75 1.25
N VAL A 113 2.20 -10.07 0.98
CA VAL A 113 3.43 -10.73 0.57
C VAL A 113 3.24 -11.30 -0.84
N ASP A 114 3.94 -10.73 -1.83
CA ASP A 114 4.07 -11.31 -3.16
C ASP A 114 5.21 -12.34 -3.16
N GLN A 115 4.84 -13.62 -3.11
CA GLN A 115 5.80 -14.73 -3.04
C GLN A 115 6.36 -15.16 -4.41
N LYS A 116 5.88 -14.53 -5.48
CA LYS A 116 6.30 -14.84 -6.86
C LYS A 116 7.04 -13.65 -7.48
N PHE A 117 8.00 -13.12 -6.74
CA PHE A 117 8.83 -12.03 -7.20
C PHE A 117 10.14 -12.58 -7.78
N TYR A 118 10.13 -12.77 -9.10
CA TYR A 118 11.26 -13.20 -9.90
C TYR A 118 11.80 -11.98 -10.65
N PHE A 119 13.11 -11.74 -10.59
CA PHE A 119 13.70 -10.59 -11.26
C PHE A 119 15.19 -10.78 -11.53
N SER A 120 15.71 -9.98 -12.46
CA SER A 120 17.14 -9.85 -12.68
C SER A 120 17.63 -8.49 -12.17
N TYR A 121 18.83 -8.47 -11.62
CA TYR A 121 19.54 -7.26 -11.19
C TYR A 121 21.04 -7.42 -11.37
N MET A 122 21.66 -6.45 -12.07
CA MET A 122 23.10 -6.34 -12.20
C MET A 122 23.59 -5.17 -11.35
N ASP A 123 24.66 -5.37 -10.59
CA ASP A 123 25.20 -4.33 -9.71
C ASP A 123 25.65 -3.10 -10.51
N GLY A 124 25.25 -1.92 -10.06
CA GLY A 124 25.51 -0.64 -10.73
C GLY A 124 24.62 -0.35 -11.94
N GLN A 125 23.67 -1.21 -12.30
CA GLN A 125 22.71 -0.94 -13.36
C GLN A 125 21.69 0.12 -12.92
N PRO A 126 21.41 1.16 -13.75
CA PRO A 126 20.31 2.08 -13.50
C PRO A 126 18.96 1.36 -13.46
N LEU A 127 18.10 1.75 -12.54
CA LEU A 127 16.74 1.25 -12.46
C LEU A 127 15.80 2.16 -13.28
N ASP A 128 15.68 1.85 -14.57
CA ASP A 128 14.82 2.60 -15.48
C ASP A 128 13.40 2.04 -15.49
N PHE A 129 12.41 2.93 -15.60
CA PHE A 129 11.00 2.60 -15.72
C PHE A 129 10.32 3.48 -16.76
N SER A 130 9.42 2.87 -17.52
CA SER A 130 8.50 3.58 -18.41
C SER A 130 7.09 3.00 -18.23
N ILE A 131 6.10 3.89 -18.07
CA ILE A 131 4.68 3.47 -17.99
C ILE A 131 4.19 2.83 -19.28
N ASN A 132 4.86 3.05 -20.41
CA ASN A 132 4.44 2.59 -21.72
C ASN A 132 5.12 1.27 -22.15
N THR A 133 6.13 0.80 -21.42
CA THR A 133 6.92 -0.37 -21.82
C THR A 133 7.41 -1.14 -20.62
N HIS A 134 7.31 -2.48 -20.68
CA HIS A 134 7.94 -3.36 -19.71
C HIS A 134 9.47 -3.38 -19.94
N MET A 135 10.23 -2.77 -19.04
CA MET A 135 11.70 -2.70 -19.14
C MET A 135 12.39 -3.80 -18.36
N SER A 136 11.93 -4.08 -17.15
CA SER A 136 12.40 -5.20 -16.31
C SER A 136 11.33 -5.64 -15.33
N ASP A 137 11.37 -6.90 -14.89
CA ASP A 137 10.45 -7.39 -13.86
C ASP A 137 10.66 -6.70 -12.51
N LEU A 138 11.91 -6.31 -12.18
CA LEU A 138 12.23 -5.57 -10.95
C LEU A 138 11.52 -4.22 -10.94
N THR A 139 11.78 -3.36 -11.92
CA THR A 139 11.24 -1.99 -11.93
C THR A 139 9.74 -1.96 -12.18
N SER A 140 9.22 -2.85 -13.04
CA SER A 140 7.78 -2.96 -13.30
C SER A 140 7.01 -3.43 -12.07
N THR A 141 7.54 -4.41 -11.30
CA THR A 141 6.88 -4.88 -10.08
C THR A 141 6.84 -3.78 -9.02
N ILE A 142 7.95 -3.08 -8.81
CA ILE A 142 8.01 -1.99 -7.84
C ILE A 142 7.07 -0.85 -8.26
N ALA A 143 7.10 -0.42 -9.52
CA ALA A 143 6.22 0.63 -10.04
C ALA A 143 4.73 0.25 -9.93
N PHE A 144 4.38 -1.00 -10.24
CA PHE A 144 3.03 -1.54 -10.05
C PHE A 144 2.53 -1.33 -8.62
N TYR A 145 3.36 -1.69 -7.62
CA TYR A 145 2.97 -1.53 -6.22
C TYR A 145 2.95 -0.06 -5.78
N VAL A 146 3.85 0.76 -6.28
CA VAL A 146 3.82 2.21 -6.02
C VAL A 146 2.51 2.83 -6.53
N TYR A 147 2.09 2.53 -7.76
CA TYR A 147 0.79 3.00 -8.27
C TYR A 147 -0.39 2.42 -7.48
N THR A 148 -0.31 1.16 -7.08
CA THR A 148 -1.33 0.53 -6.20
C THR A 148 -1.43 1.27 -4.86
N PHE A 149 -0.31 1.64 -4.24
CA PHE A 149 -0.28 2.38 -2.97
C PHE A 149 -0.87 3.78 -3.12
N LEU A 150 -0.48 4.49 -4.18
CA LEU A 150 -1.07 5.80 -4.51
C LEU A 150 -2.59 5.68 -4.64
N GLY A 151 -3.06 4.71 -5.42
CA GLY A 151 -4.49 4.51 -5.64
C GLY A 151 -5.24 4.21 -4.34
N LEU A 152 -4.72 3.30 -3.52
CA LEU A 152 -5.34 2.94 -2.25
C LEU A 152 -5.37 4.12 -1.28
N ASP A 153 -4.30 4.90 -1.18
CA ASP A 153 -4.25 6.09 -0.32
C ASP A 153 -5.27 7.13 -0.77
N PHE A 154 -5.31 7.47 -2.04
CA PHE A 154 -6.26 8.45 -2.59
C PHE A 154 -7.72 8.05 -2.41
N ASP A 155 -8.04 6.76 -2.53
CA ASP A 155 -9.38 6.24 -2.26
C ASP A 155 -9.81 6.42 -0.81
N THR A 156 -8.87 6.49 0.14
CA THR A 156 -9.20 6.76 1.54
C THR A 156 -9.62 8.21 1.80
N PHE A 157 -9.33 9.14 0.89
CA PHE A 157 -9.66 10.56 1.00
C PHE A 157 -10.84 11.00 0.13
N SER A 158 -11.03 10.35 -1.02
CA SER A 158 -12.03 10.72 -2.01
C SER A 158 -12.59 9.47 -2.71
N ARG A 159 -13.89 9.47 -2.97
CA ARG A 159 -14.54 8.36 -3.72
C ARG A 159 -13.89 8.21 -5.09
N ASN A 160 -13.39 7.04 -5.40
CA ASN A 160 -12.67 6.74 -6.64
C ASN A 160 -11.47 7.68 -6.90
N GLY A 161 -10.91 8.30 -5.86
CA GLY A 161 -9.73 9.17 -5.99
C GLY A 161 -8.51 8.43 -6.50
N GLY A 162 -8.44 7.12 -6.25
CA GLY A 162 -7.38 6.23 -6.70
C GLY A 162 -7.45 5.81 -8.16
N ALA A 163 -8.56 6.02 -8.86
CA ALA A 163 -8.78 5.49 -10.20
C ALA A 163 -7.64 5.74 -11.20
N PRO A 164 -7.06 6.95 -11.35
CA PRO A 164 -5.96 7.18 -12.29
C PRO A 164 -4.72 6.35 -11.99
N PHE A 165 -4.47 6.06 -10.71
CA PHE A 165 -3.32 5.28 -10.27
C PHE A 165 -3.55 3.78 -10.47
N PHE A 166 -4.76 3.31 -10.26
CA PHE A 166 -5.12 1.92 -10.58
C PHE A 166 -5.07 1.66 -12.08
N GLU A 167 -5.49 2.62 -12.91
CA GLU A 167 -5.32 2.56 -14.36
C GLU A 167 -3.83 2.48 -14.75
N ALA A 168 -2.96 3.27 -14.08
CA ALA A 168 -1.51 3.19 -14.28
C ALA A 168 -0.95 1.82 -13.86
N ALA A 169 -1.39 1.27 -12.73
CA ALA A 169 -1.02 -0.08 -12.30
C ALA A 169 -1.48 -1.15 -13.31
N GLN A 170 -2.70 -1.04 -13.84
CA GLN A 170 -3.22 -1.92 -14.88
C GLN A 170 -2.39 -1.80 -16.18
N GLN A 171 -1.96 -0.59 -16.54
CA GLN A 171 -1.08 -0.38 -17.70
C GLN A 171 0.25 -1.12 -17.54
N VAL A 172 0.86 -1.09 -16.34
CA VAL A 172 2.07 -1.86 -16.03
C VAL A 172 1.82 -3.36 -16.23
N VAL A 173 0.70 -3.88 -15.71
CA VAL A 173 0.31 -5.29 -15.89
C VAL A 173 0.16 -5.63 -17.38
N ASN A 174 -0.51 -4.78 -18.15
CA ASN A 174 -0.73 -5.00 -19.57
C ASN A 174 0.60 -5.06 -20.35
N ASN A 175 1.54 -4.17 -20.05
CA ASN A 175 2.85 -4.17 -20.68
C ASN A 175 3.68 -5.42 -20.32
N ALA A 176 3.51 -5.93 -19.10
CA ALA A 176 4.25 -7.10 -18.59
C ALA A 176 3.65 -8.46 -19.01
N GLN A 177 2.56 -8.48 -19.81
CA GLN A 177 1.93 -9.74 -20.27
C GLN A 177 2.88 -10.61 -21.11
N SER A 178 3.89 -10.03 -21.75
CA SER A 178 4.91 -10.75 -22.50
C SER A 178 6.03 -11.32 -21.63
N SER A 179 6.14 -10.91 -20.36
CA SER A 179 7.15 -11.45 -19.45
C SER A 179 6.96 -12.96 -19.26
N SER A 180 8.08 -13.68 -19.16
CA SER A 180 8.11 -15.10 -18.76
C SER A 180 7.94 -15.29 -17.26
N GLN A 181 8.05 -14.23 -16.47
CA GLN A 181 7.96 -14.30 -15.02
C GLN A 181 6.50 -14.37 -14.55
N PRO A 182 6.20 -15.14 -13.49
CA PRO A 182 4.82 -15.31 -13.01
C PRO A 182 4.28 -14.06 -12.32
N GLY A 183 2.96 -14.01 -12.19
CA GLY A 183 2.24 -12.99 -11.45
C GLY A 183 1.62 -11.88 -12.31
N TRP A 184 1.95 -11.83 -13.60
CA TRP A 184 1.42 -10.84 -14.53
C TRP A 184 0.17 -11.31 -15.30
N LYS A 185 -0.12 -12.61 -15.31
CA LYS A 185 -1.20 -13.23 -16.09
C LYS A 185 -2.28 -13.82 -15.18
N SER A 186 -3.52 -13.85 -15.67
CA SER A 186 -4.64 -14.42 -14.92
C SER A 186 -4.44 -15.90 -14.57
N MET A 187 -3.72 -16.64 -15.42
CA MET A 187 -3.45 -18.06 -15.23
C MET A 187 -2.32 -18.34 -14.23
N ASP A 188 -1.56 -17.36 -13.80
CA ASP A 188 -0.44 -17.54 -12.85
C ASP A 188 -0.93 -17.77 -11.39
N GLY A 189 -2.23 -17.85 -11.19
CA GLY A 189 -2.90 -18.05 -9.91
C GLY A 189 -3.94 -16.96 -9.65
N ASN A 190 -4.67 -17.08 -8.56
CA ASN A 190 -5.77 -16.17 -8.20
C ASN A 190 -5.37 -15.06 -7.21
N ARG A 191 -4.11 -15.03 -6.74
CA ARG A 191 -3.55 -14.05 -5.80
C ARG A 191 -2.23 -13.52 -6.38
N ASN A 192 -2.34 -12.62 -7.34
CA ASN A 192 -1.20 -12.08 -8.06
C ASN A 192 -1.46 -10.63 -8.51
N ARG A 193 -0.47 -10.00 -9.15
CA ARG A 193 -0.52 -8.62 -9.64
C ARG A 193 -1.64 -8.39 -10.66
N TYR A 194 -1.90 -9.37 -11.54
CA TYR A 194 -3.01 -9.30 -12.49
C TYR A 194 -4.35 -9.14 -11.77
N TRP A 195 -4.67 -10.04 -10.83
CA TRP A 195 -5.94 -9.99 -10.12
C TRP A 195 -6.05 -8.81 -9.16
N LEU A 196 -4.91 -8.33 -8.61
CA LEU A 196 -4.91 -7.11 -7.81
C LEU A 196 -5.31 -5.89 -8.66
N ALA A 197 -4.74 -5.73 -9.86
CA ALA A 197 -5.09 -4.66 -10.78
C ALA A 197 -6.54 -4.79 -11.27
N GLU A 198 -6.97 -5.98 -11.71
CA GLU A 198 -8.33 -6.25 -12.20
C GLU A 198 -9.38 -5.92 -11.14
N ASN A 199 -9.16 -6.33 -9.88
CA ASN A 199 -10.11 -6.03 -8.80
C ASN A 199 -10.17 -4.53 -8.44
N LEU A 200 -9.09 -3.76 -8.72
CA LEU A 200 -9.03 -2.33 -8.42
C LEU A 200 -9.49 -1.44 -9.59
N THR A 201 -9.62 -1.98 -10.80
CA THR A 201 -10.03 -1.21 -11.98
C THR A 201 -11.43 -1.56 -12.47
N SER A 202 -11.90 -2.78 -12.23
CA SER A 202 -13.19 -3.25 -12.73
C SER A 202 -14.35 -2.69 -11.91
N ASN A 203 -15.35 -2.15 -12.60
CA ASN A 203 -16.59 -1.66 -12.00
C ASN A 203 -17.35 -2.71 -11.17
N SER A 204 -17.10 -4.00 -11.41
CA SER A 204 -17.67 -5.09 -10.63
C SER A 204 -17.30 -5.01 -9.15
N TYR A 205 -16.19 -4.39 -8.82
CA TYR A 205 -15.67 -4.24 -7.46
C TYR A 205 -15.76 -2.80 -6.93
N ALA A 206 -16.52 -1.92 -7.59
CA ALA A 206 -16.71 -0.53 -7.17
C ALA A 206 -17.07 -0.33 -5.67
N PRO A 207 -17.82 -1.24 -5.01
CA PRO A 207 -18.06 -1.10 -3.56
C PRO A 207 -16.79 -1.12 -2.70
N LEU A 208 -15.65 -1.68 -3.16
CA LEU A 208 -14.39 -1.64 -2.41
C LEU A 208 -13.86 -0.21 -2.28
N HIS A 209 -14.00 0.62 -3.32
CA HIS A 209 -13.60 2.03 -3.29
C HIS A 209 -14.51 2.86 -2.35
N GLN A 210 -15.82 2.53 -2.32
CA GLN A 210 -16.75 3.13 -1.36
C GLN A 210 -16.38 2.78 0.08
N PHE A 211 -16.04 1.49 0.32
CA PHE A 211 -15.55 1.05 1.62
C PHE A 211 -14.31 1.85 2.04
N LEU A 212 -13.29 1.96 1.19
CA LEU A 212 -12.06 2.67 1.52
C LEU A 212 -12.33 4.12 1.92
N TYR A 213 -13.18 4.83 1.17
CA TYR A 213 -13.55 6.20 1.48
C TYR A 213 -14.37 6.32 2.77
N GLU A 214 -15.48 5.59 2.88
CA GLU A 214 -16.39 5.73 4.03
C GLU A 214 -15.75 5.23 5.32
N TYR A 215 -15.00 4.14 5.27
CA TYR A 215 -14.28 3.60 6.43
C TYR A 215 -13.24 4.59 6.98
N HIS A 216 -12.44 5.20 6.10
CA HIS A 216 -11.35 6.07 6.55
C HIS A 216 -11.82 7.51 6.74
N ARG A 217 -12.37 8.14 5.68
CA ARG A 217 -12.67 9.58 5.70
C ARG A 217 -13.88 9.92 6.57
N LEU A 218 -14.96 9.14 6.44
CA LEU A 218 -16.20 9.35 7.20
C LEU A 218 -16.22 8.59 8.52
N GLY A 219 -15.39 7.55 8.66
CA GLY A 219 -15.24 6.74 9.85
C GLY A 219 -14.07 7.20 10.72
N LEU A 220 -12.88 6.64 10.49
CA LEU A 220 -11.71 6.83 11.36
C LEU A 220 -11.31 8.30 11.56
N ASP A 221 -11.37 9.13 10.51
CA ASP A 221 -11.02 10.56 10.62
C ASP A 221 -12.02 11.37 11.46
N VAL A 222 -13.24 10.88 11.60
CA VAL A 222 -14.28 11.52 12.42
C VAL A 222 -14.22 11.07 13.88
N MET A 223 -13.73 9.85 14.14
CA MET A 223 -13.74 9.25 15.48
C MET A 223 -12.98 10.04 16.54
N SER A 224 -11.99 10.85 16.15
CA SER A 224 -11.21 11.67 17.11
C SER A 224 -12.06 12.72 17.81
N GLU A 225 -13.11 13.23 17.17
CA GLU A 225 -14.01 14.28 17.70
C GLU A 225 -15.41 13.73 17.97
N HIS A 226 -15.88 12.79 17.15
CA HIS A 226 -17.23 12.20 17.18
C HIS A 226 -17.17 10.66 17.08
N PRO A 227 -16.75 9.96 18.16
CA PRO A 227 -16.48 8.52 18.10
C PRO A 227 -17.69 7.68 17.70
N ASP A 228 -18.88 8.05 18.12
CA ASP A 228 -20.10 7.30 17.80
C ASP A 228 -20.53 7.48 16.33
N GLU A 229 -20.41 8.71 15.79
CA GLU A 229 -20.69 8.99 14.38
C GLU A 229 -19.69 8.27 13.48
N GLY A 230 -18.40 8.33 13.81
CA GLY A 230 -17.36 7.62 13.07
C GLY A 230 -17.54 6.11 13.09
N ARG A 231 -17.91 5.55 14.26
CA ARG A 231 -18.21 4.10 14.39
C ARG A 231 -19.41 3.70 13.55
N ALA A 232 -20.48 4.51 13.55
CA ALA A 232 -21.64 4.25 12.72
C ALA A 232 -21.31 4.27 11.22
N ALA A 233 -20.46 5.20 10.77
CA ALA A 233 -19.99 5.25 9.39
C ALA A 233 -19.14 4.01 9.03
N ILE A 234 -18.25 3.58 9.94
CA ILE A 234 -17.48 2.34 9.78
C ILE A 234 -18.41 1.15 9.65
N LEU A 235 -19.43 1.03 10.55
CA LEU A 235 -20.39 -0.06 10.49
C LEU A 235 -21.14 -0.13 9.16
N LYS A 236 -21.56 1.03 8.66
CA LYS A 236 -22.21 1.12 7.35
C LYS A 236 -21.28 0.71 6.21
N SER A 237 -19.99 1.09 6.29
CA SER A 237 -19.03 0.74 5.25
C SER A 237 -18.79 -0.77 5.11
N LEU A 238 -18.98 -1.56 6.19
CA LEU A 238 -18.87 -3.02 6.14
C LEU A 238 -19.93 -3.66 5.21
N ASP A 239 -21.06 -3.00 5.00
CA ASP A 239 -22.11 -3.48 4.08
C ASP A 239 -21.56 -3.55 2.62
N TYR A 240 -20.58 -2.69 2.23
CA TYR A 240 -19.90 -2.77 0.93
C TYR A 240 -19.05 -4.03 0.80
N LEU A 241 -18.28 -4.38 1.83
CA LEU A 241 -17.49 -5.62 1.83
C LEU A 241 -18.39 -6.85 1.73
N GLN A 242 -19.51 -6.83 2.46
CA GLN A 242 -20.51 -7.90 2.43
C GLN A 242 -21.12 -8.05 1.03
N SER A 243 -21.43 -6.95 0.34
CA SER A 243 -21.99 -6.97 -1.02
C SER A 243 -21.03 -7.56 -2.03
N VAL A 244 -19.72 -7.22 -1.94
CA VAL A 244 -18.69 -7.81 -2.81
C VAL A 244 -18.53 -9.30 -2.50
N TYR A 245 -18.48 -9.68 -1.22
CA TYR A 245 -18.37 -11.09 -0.82
C TYR A 245 -19.53 -11.95 -1.33
N ALA A 246 -20.77 -11.41 -1.31
CA ALA A 246 -21.94 -12.14 -1.78
C ALA A 246 -21.85 -12.50 -3.27
N THR A 247 -21.20 -11.67 -4.08
CA THR A 247 -21.09 -11.88 -5.53
C THR A 247 -19.75 -12.50 -5.92
N TYR A 248 -18.67 -12.08 -5.25
CA TYR A 248 -17.28 -12.44 -5.56
C TYR A 248 -16.51 -12.87 -4.30
N PRO A 249 -16.84 -14.02 -3.68
CA PRO A 249 -16.24 -14.43 -2.39
C PRO A 249 -14.72 -14.68 -2.47
N THR A 250 -14.19 -14.90 -3.66
CA THR A 250 -12.76 -15.11 -3.91
C THR A 250 -12.02 -13.84 -4.34
N CYS A 251 -12.68 -12.67 -4.31
CA CYS A 251 -12.06 -11.39 -4.67
C CYS A 251 -10.80 -11.15 -3.84
N PHE A 252 -9.66 -10.97 -4.52
CA PHE A 252 -8.37 -10.90 -3.87
C PHE A 252 -8.22 -9.62 -3.03
N VAL A 253 -8.61 -8.47 -3.58
CA VAL A 253 -8.56 -7.18 -2.84
C VAL A 253 -9.45 -7.22 -1.61
N LEU A 254 -10.65 -7.81 -1.69
CA LEU A 254 -11.52 -7.99 -0.53
C LEU A 254 -10.82 -8.74 0.61
N GLN A 255 -10.14 -9.84 0.28
CA GLN A 255 -9.40 -10.63 1.28
C GLN A 255 -8.27 -9.81 1.92
N LEU A 256 -7.53 -9.03 1.13
CA LEU A 256 -6.45 -8.17 1.63
C LEU A 256 -6.98 -7.05 2.55
N LEU A 257 -8.10 -6.43 2.19
CA LEU A 257 -8.73 -5.39 3.02
C LEU A 257 -9.24 -5.96 4.34
N ILE A 258 -9.90 -7.12 4.32
CA ILE A 258 -10.36 -7.80 5.54
C ILE A 258 -9.14 -8.14 6.43
N GLU A 259 -8.06 -8.65 5.86
CA GLU A 259 -6.86 -9.00 6.61
C GLU A 259 -6.22 -7.77 7.27
N ALA A 260 -6.09 -6.67 6.52
CA ALA A 260 -5.51 -5.43 7.04
C ALA A 260 -6.38 -4.76 8.12
N LYS A 261 -7.71 -4.92 8.06
CA LYS A 261 -8.67 -4.24 8.92
C LYS A 261 -9.20 -5.06 10.08
N ARG A 262 -8.93 -6.36 10.13
CA ARG A 262 -9.50 -7.28 11.13
C ARG A 262 -9.36 -6.78 12.56
N ASP A 263 -8.14 -6.53 13.00
CA ASP A 263 -7.86 -6.13 14.38
C ASP A 263 -8.41 -4.74 14.68
N GLU A 264 -8.35 -3.83 13.71
CA GLU A 264 -8.91 -2.49 13.84
C GLU A 264 -10.43 -2.53 13.99
N ILE A 265 -11.12 -3.34 13.19
CA ILE A 265 -12.58 -3.55 13.29
C ILE A 265 -12.96 -4.15 14.65
N ILE A 266 -12.20 -5.14 15.12
CA ILE A 266 -12.42 -5.74 16.44
C ILE A 266 -12.31 -4.66 17.53
N ASN A 267 -11.25 -3.84 17.49
CA ASN A 267 -11.02 -2.79 18.47
C ASN A 267 -12.08 -1.70 18.43
N VAL A 268 -12.46 -1.22 17.25
CA VAL A 268 -13.48 -0.19 17.05
C VAL A 268 -14.84 -0.65 17.63
N PHE A 269 -15.27 -1.86 17.30
CA PHE A 269 -16.59 -2.33 17.72
C PHE A 269 -16.63 -2.91 19.13
N SER A 270 -15.49 -3.27 19.73
CA SER A 270 -15.43 -3.65 21.13
C SER A 270 -15.93 -2.55 22.09
N GLN A 271 -15.88 -1.28 21.63
CA GLN A 271 -16.37 -0.10 22.35
C GLN A 271 -17.78 0.34 21.91
N GLY A 272 -18.39 -0.38 20.98
CA GLY A 272 -19.73 -0.05 20.43
C GLY A 272 -20.88 -0.45 21.35
N THR A 273 -22.07 -0.01 20.95
CA THR A 273 -23.35 -0.48 21.53
C THR A 273 -23.56 -1.97 21.22
N GLN A 274 -24.43 -2.63 21.96
CA GLN A 274 -24.74 -4.05 21.74
C GLN A 274 -25.24 -4.33 20.32
N GLN A 275 -25.99 -3.40 19.73
CA GLN A 275 -26.48 -3.51 18.36
C GLN A 275 -25.35 -3.44 17.34
N GLU A 276 -24.43 -2.48 17.49
CA GLU A 276 -23.26 -2.33 16.63
C GLU A 276 -22.34 -3.55 16.71
N LYS A 277 -22.05 -4.02 17.94
CA LYS A 277 -21.27 -5.25 18.18
C LYS A 277 -21.87 -6.44 17.46
N THR A 278 -23.17 -6.67 17.62
CA THR A 278 -23.86 -7.80 16.99
C THR A 278 -23.81 -7.71 15.47
N LYS A 279 -24.12 -6.53 14.87
CA LYS A 279 -24.11 -6.34 13.42
C LYS A 279 -22.69 -6.54 12.86
N ALA A 280 -21.67 -5.89 13.46
CA ALA A 280 -20.28 -6.01 13.01
C ALA A 280 -19.79 -7.46 13.10
N THR A 281 -20.03 -8.14 14.22
CA THR A 281 -19.65 -9.56 14.40
C THR A 281 -20.28 -10.45 13.33
N ASN A 282 -21.58 -10.28 13.05
CA ASN A 282 -22.27 -11.10 12.07
C ASN A 282 -21.71 -10.89 10.65
N ILE A 283 -21.49 -9.62 10.24
CA ILE A 283 -20.91 -9.31 8.93
C ILE A 283 -19.51 -9.92 8.82
N MET A 284 -18.65 -9.67 9.82
CA MET A 284 -17.26 -10.13 9.75
C MET A 284 -17.15 -11.66 9.78
N LYS A 285 -17.95 -12.36 10.56
CA LYS A 285 -18.01 -13.84 10.54
C LYS A 285 -18.48 -14.40 9.21
N GLN A 286 -19.35 -13.68 8.51
CA GLN A 286 -19.84 -14.08 7.18
C GLN A 286 -18.75 -13.92 6.12
N ILE A 287 -18.03 -12.78 6.10
CA ILE A 287 -17.06 -12.46 5.03
C ILE A 287 -15.65 -12.99 5.30
N ASP A 288 -15.35 -13.39 6.54
CA ASP A 288 -14.07 -14.01 6.95
C ASP A 288 -14.32 -15.24 7.87
N PRO A 289 -14.97 -16.30 7.35
CA PRO A 289 -15.34 -17.46 8.14
C PRO A 289 -14.15 -18.20 8.73
N SER A 290 -13.00 -18.13 8.09
CA SER A 290 -11.76 -18.78 8.55
C SER A 290 -11.23 -18.21 9.88
N LYS A 291 -11.60 -16.97 10.20
CA LYS A 291 -11.21 -16.25 11.42
C LYS A 291 -12.40 -15.93 12.34
N SER A 292 -13.50 -16.62 12.15
CA SER A 292 -14.76 -16.41 12.86
C SER A 292 -14.60 -16.24 14.38
N ASN A 293 -13.77 -17.09 15.02
CA ASN A 293 -13.54 -17.06 16.46
C ASN A 293 -12.87 -15.76 16.95
N GLN A 294 -12.07 -15.08 16.09
CA GLN A 294 -11.43 -13.82 16.49
C GLN A 294 -12.45 -12.70 16.68
N TYR A 295 -13.55 -12.72 15.94
CA TYR A 295 -14.60 -11.71 16.03
C TYR A 295 -15.48 -11.84 17.27
N ASP A 296 -15.39 -12.94 18.03
CA ASP A 296 -16.06 -13.09 19.34
C ASP A 296 -15.53 -12.07 20.36
N ALA A 297 -14.28 -11.59 20.19
CA ALA A 297 -13.70 -10.55 21.01
C ALA A 297 -14.49 -9.22 20.97
N ILE A 298 -15.21 -8.93 19.87
CA ILE A 298 -16.09 -7.77 19.74
C ILE A 298 -17.18 -7.82 20.83
N MET A 299 -17.76 -9.00 21.06
CA MET A 299 -18.86 -9.19 22.01
C MET A 299 -18.40 -9.16 23.47
N GLN A 300 -17.14 -9.57 23.73
CA GLN A 300 -16.58 -9.65 25.08
C GLN A 300 -16.18 -8.28 25.66
N GLY A 301 -16.19 -7.20 24.85
CA GLY A 301 -15.62 -5.90 25.20
C GLY A 301 -14.10 -6.02 25.24
N GLY A 302 -13.38 -5.43 24.29
CA GLY A 302 -11.95 -5.66 24.09
C GLY A 302 -11.16 -5.78 25.39
N THR A 303 -10.58 -6.93 25.63
CA THR A 303 -9.56 -7.09 26.64
C THR A 303 -8.39 -6.22 26.21
N SER A 304 -8.16 -5.13 26.93
CA SER A 304 -7.01 -4.24 26.77
C SER A 304 -5.74 -5.06 26.76
N GLY A 305 -5.25 -5.40 25.58
CA GLY A 305 -3.95 -5.97 25.39
C GLY A 305 -2.89 -4.95 25.79
N GLY A 306 -2.14 -5.24 26.85
CA GLY A 306 -0.90 -4.58 27.15
C GLY A 306 -1.02 -3.32 28.01
N GLY A 307 -1.33 -3.48 29.31
CA GLY A 307 -1.01 -2.48 30.32
C GLY A 307 0.50 -2.20 30.30
N MET A 308 0.87 -1.01 29.83
CA MET A 308 2.19 -0.44 30.10
C MET A 308 2.27 -0.21 31.61
N LYS A 309 2.94 -1.11 32.34
CA LYS A 309 3.33 -0.83 33.73
C LYS A 309 4.24 0.39 33.71
N ARG A 310 3.75 1.50 34.29
CA ARG A 310 4.61 2.59 34.73
C ARG A 310 5.46 2.04 35.88
N GLY A 311 6.76 1.96 35.65
CA GLY A 311 7.79 1.85 36.65
C GLY A 311 8.73 3.00 36.49
#